data_1d423995c31c5edbfcff08a52330b658
#
_entry.id   1d423995c31c5edbfcff08a52330b658
#
_cell.length_a   1.000
_cell.length_b   1.000
_cell.length_c   1.000
_cell.angle_alpha   90.00
_cell.angle_beta   90.00
_cell.angle_gamma   90.00
#
_symmetry.space_group_name_H-M   'P 1'
#
loop_
_entity.id
_entity.type
_entity.pdbx_description
1 polymer ?
#
loop_
_entity_poly.entity_id
_entity_poly.type
_entity_poly.pdbx_seq_one_letter_code
_entity_poly.pdbx_strand_id
1 'polypeptide(L)'
;MNVIHKAVGQIIESDVLLASASDAIIIGFQVRPSLGARKLAEREGVEIKMYSIIYEAIEEIKMAMEGMLEPTKEEKIAAQVEVREVYKISKVGTIAGCFVQEGKVLRNNYIRLIREGIVVYPIKEGQKGEIASLKRHKDDVKEVKNGLECGLSIKNFNDIKVGDVIEAYEIIEVKQTLT
;
A
#
# COMPACT_ATOMS: atom_id res chain seq x y z
N MET A 1 -2.97 9.78 -19.36
CA MET A 1 -4.20 10.04 -20.12
C MET A 1 -3.88 10.93 -21.32
N ASN A 2 -4.37 10.57 -22.51
CA ASN A 2 -4.11 11.33 -23.75
C ASN A 2 -5.41 11.89 -24.32
N VAL A 3 -5.37 13.13 -24.79
CA VAL A 3 -6.51 13.74 -25.49
C VAL A 3 -6.42 13.35 -26.98
N ILE A 4 -7.40 12.60 -27.46
CA ILE A 4 -7.45 12.09 -28.84
C ILE A 4 -8.05 13.13 -29.79
N HIS A 5 -9.14 13.78 -29.38
CA HIS A 5 -9.83 14.76 -30.19
C HIS A 5 -10.43 15.88 -29.33
N LYS A 6 -10.54 17.08 -29.93
CA LYS A 6 -11.21 18.24 -29.33
C LYS A 6 -12.12 18.86 -30.38
N ALA A 7 -13.38 19.09 -30.03
CA ALA A 7 -14.37 19.71 -30.91
C ALA A 7 -15.26 20.68 -30.12
N VAL A 8 -15.99 21.49 -30.84
CA VAL A 8 -16.97 22.42 -30.29
C VAL A 8 -18.33 22.12 -30.91
N GLY A 9 -19.38 22.20 -30.11
CA GLY A 9 -20.73 21.94 -30.56
C GLY A 9 -21.28 20.59 -30.08
N GLN A 10 -22.35 20.12 -30.74
CA GLN A 10 -23.03 18.90 -30.41
C GLN A 10 -22.18 17.65 -30.68
N ILE A 11 -22.21 16.68 -29.80
CA ILE A 11 -21.56 15.37 -30.01
C ILE A 11 -22.30 14.61 -31.11
N ILE A 12 -21.58 14.22 -32.16
CA ILE A 12 -22.11 13.56 -33.35
C ILE A 12 -21.63 12.12 -33.47
N GLU A 13 -22.17 11.37 -34.43
CA GLU A 13 -21.87 9.94 -34.61
C GLU A 13 -20.39 9.68 -34.93
N SER A 14 -19.72 10.58 -35.67
CA SER A 14 -18.31 10.45 -35.96
C SER A 14 -17.41 10.55 -34.72
N ASP A 15 -17.81 11.33 -33.71
CA ASP A 15 -17.11 11.41 -32.43
C ASP A 15 -17.18 10.08 -31.68
N VAL A 16 -18.36 9.43 -31.72
CA VAL A 16 -18.57 8.11 -31.11
C VAL A 16 -17.76 7.04 -31.81
N LEU A 17 -17.71 7.04 -33.15
CA LEU A 17 -16.89 6.09 -33.90
C LEU A 17 -15.40 6.25 -33.61
N LEU A 18 -14.93 7.50 -33.50
CA LEU A 18 -13.55 7.76 -33.13
C LEU A 18 -13.24 7.27 -31.71
N ALA A 19 -14.13 7.51 -30.77
CA ALA A 19 -14.00 7.05 -29.38
C ALA A 19 -13.99 5.51 -29.30
N SER A 20 -14.89 4.83 -30.00
CA SER A 20 -14.92 3.37 -30.09
C SER A 20 -13.63 2.79 -30.65
N ALA A 21 -13.13 3.35 -31.77
CA ALA A 21 -11.89 2.91 -32.40
C ALA A 21 -10.62 3.12 -31.53
N SER A 22 -10.71 4.02 -30.55
CA SER A 22 -9.58 4.41 -29.69
C SER A 22 -9.72 3.94 -28.25
N ASP A 23 -10.74 3.17 -27.93
CA ASP A 23 -11.08 2.76 -26.54
C ASP A 23 -11.14 3.98 -25.60
N ALA A 24 -11.83 5.03 -26.02
CA ALA A 24 -11.87 6.31 -25.36
C ALA A 24 -13.26 6.65 -24.84
N ILE A 25 -13.31 7.52 -23.83
CA ILE A 25 -14.55 8.13 -23.32
C ILE A 25 -14.78 9.50 -23.97
N ILE A 26 -16.02 9.91 -24.10
CA ILE A 26 -16.39 11.23 -24.57
C ILE A 26 -16.81 12.10 -23.40
N ILE A 27 -16.21 13.27 -23.28
CA ILE A 27 -16.53 14.28 -22.26
C ILE A 27 -17.18 15.46 -22.94
N GLY A 28 -18.43 15.73 -22.61
CA GLY A 28 -19.19 16.87 -23.09
C GLY A 28 -19.39 17.91 -21.99
N PHE A 29 -18.93 19.14 -22.24
CA PHE A 29 -19.17 20.27 -21.34
C PHE A 29 -20.27 21.17 -21.92
N GLN A 30 -21.41 21.26 -21.23
CA GLN A 30 -22.61 22.01 -21.61
C GLN A 30 -23.16 21.70 -23.02
N VAL A 31 -22.84 20.52 -23.55
CA VAL A 31 -23.33 20.02 -24.84
C VAL A 31 -24.14 18.72 -24.64
N ARG A 32 -24.88 18.33 -25.67
CA ARG A 32 -25.65 17.08 -25.66
C ARG A 32 -25.34 16.28 -26.92
N PRO A 33 -25.35 14.95 -26.85
CA PRO A 33 -25.23 14.11 -28.03
C PRO A 33 -26.48 14.19 -28.91
N SER A 34 -26.30 14.07 -30.22
CA SER A 34 -27.37 13.86 -31.15
C SER A 34 -28.11 12.52 -30.86
N LEU A 35 -29.34 12.36 -31.34
CA LEU A 35 -30.07 11.11 -31.19
C LEU A 35 -29.31 9.91 -31.81
N GLY A 36 -28.67 10.13 -32.95
CA GLY A 36 -27.84 9.11 -33.61
C GLY A 36 -26.58 8.77 -32.80
N ALA A 37 -25.88 9.78 -32.27
CA ALA A 37 -24.70 9.58 -31.45
C ALA A 37 -25.03 8.81 -30.16
N ARG A 38 -26.17 9.10 -29.50
CA ARG A 38 -26.59 8.36 -28.31
C ARG A 38 -26.83 6.88 -28.60
N LYS A 39 -27.63 6.57 -29.65
CA LYS A 39 -27.90 5.19 -30.04
C LYS A 39 -26.65 4.43 -30.47
N LEU A 40 -25.75 5.12 -31.15
CA LEU A 40 -24.49 4.55 -31.57
C LEU A 40 -23.57 4.27 -30.38
N ALA A 41 -23.47 5.19 -29.41
CA ALA A 41 -22.68 5.01 -28.19
C ALA A 41 -23.18 3.81 -27.36
N GLU A 42 -24.51 3.65 -27.20
CA GLU A 42 -25.07 2.48 -26.54
C GLU A 42 -24.70 1.17 -27.24
N ARG A 43 -24.74 1.15 -28.58
CA ARG A 43 -24.41 -0.04 -29.38
C ARG A 43 -22.93 -0.39 -29.34
N GLU A 44 -22.06 0.61 -29.41
CA GLU A 44 -20.60 0.45 -29.44
C GLU A 44 -19.99 0.38 -28.03
N GLY A 45 -20.81 0.56 -26.96
CA GLY A 45 -20.33 0.57 -25.59
C GLY A 45 -19.47 1.77 -25.21
N VAL A 46 -19.60 2.90 -25.93
CA VAL A 46 -18.83 4.13 -25.67
C VAL A 46 -19.51 4.93 -24.56
N GLU A 47 -18.75 5.26 -23.52
CA GLU A 47 -19.22 6.09 -22.42
C GLU A 47 -19.19 7.58 -22.80
N ILE A 48 -20.36 8.25 -22.66
CA ILE A 48 -20.49 9.70 -22.85
C ILE A 48 -20.82 10.33 -21.50
N LYS A 49 -19.88 11.09 -20.94
CA LYS A 49 -20.06 11.85 -19.70
C LYS A 49 -20.34 13.31 -20.01
N MET A 50 -21.40 13.85 -19.41
CA MET A 50 -21.86 15.22 -19.66
C MET A 50 -21.81 16.03 -18.38
N TYR A 51 -21.11 17.17 -18.44
CA TYR A 51 -20.94 18.06 -17.30
C TYR A 51 -21.49 19.46 -17.60
N SER A 52 -22.07 20.07 -16.58
CA SER A 52 -22.50 21.48 -16.59
C SER A 52 -21.58 22.37 -15.78
N ILE A 53 -20.80 21.80 -14.86
CA ILE A 53 -19.85 22.49 -14.00
C ILE A 53 -18.45 21.94 -14.33
N ILE A 54 -17.52 22.81 -14.69
CA ILE A 54 -16.18 22.40 -15.15
C ILE A 54 -15.37 21.73 -14.03
N TYR A 55 -15.55 22.14 -12.79
CA TYR A 55 -14.83 21.54 -11.66
C TYR A 55 -15.23 20.09 -11.42
N GLU A 56 -16.50 19.73 -11.62
CA GLU A 56 -16.97 18.34 -11.51
C GLU A 56 -16.30 17.46 -12.58
N ALA A 57 -16.18 17.96 -13.81
CA ALA A 57 -15.49 17.26 -14.87
C ALA A 57 -14.01 17.01 -14.53
N ILE A 58 -13.33 18.03 -14.02
CA ILE A 58 -11.91 17.94 -13.63
C ILE A 58 -11.71 16.93 -12.49
N GLU A 59 -12.53 17.00 -11.45
CA GLU A 59 -12.44 16.11 -10.29
C GLU A 59 -12.70 14.66 -10.66
N GLU A 60 -13.73 14.39 -11.48
CA GLU A 60 -14.05 13.03 -11.86
C GLU A 60 -12.97 12.41 -12.76
N ILE A 61 -12.41 13.20 -13.70
CA ILE A 61 -11.27 12.78 -14.52
C ILE A 61 -10.05 12.51 -13.64
N LYS A 62 -9.78 13.38 -12.66
CA LYS A 62 -8.68 13.22 -11.73
C LYS A 62 -8.84 11.93 -10.90
N MET A 63 -10.02 11.68 -10.33
CA MET A 63 -10.31 10.45 -9.61
C MET A 63 -10.19 9.19 -10.49
N ALA A 64 -10.62 9.27 -11.74
CA ALA A 64 -10.48 8.16 -12.70
C ALA A 64 -9.00 7.86 -12.99
N MET A 65 -8.17 8.90 -13.16
CA MET A 65 -6.72 8.74 -13.34
C MET A 65 -6.04 8.19 -12.09
N GLU A 66 -6.42 8.66 -10.89
CA GLU A 66 -5.91 8.14 -9.62
C GLU A 66 -6.25 6.67 -9.42
N GLY A 67 -7.47 6.25 -9.81
CA GLY A 67 -7.89 4.85 -9.80
C GLY A 67 -7.10 3.94 -10.74
N MET A 68 -6.44 4.49 -11.76
CA MET A 68 -5.57 3.77 -12.68
C MET A 68 -4.11 3.67 -12.19
N LEU A 69 -3.73 4.41 -11.15
CA LEU A 69 -2.39 4.34 -10.57
C LEU A 69 -2.24 3.07 -9.74
N GLU A 70 -1.14 2.37 -9.93
CA GLU A 70 -0.80 1.26 -9.05
C GLU A 70 -0.56 1.79 -7.63
N PRO A 71 -1.12 1.14 -6.60
CA PRO A 71 -0.88 1.55 -5.23
C PRO A 71 0.60 1.45 -4.89
N THR A 72 1.13 2.48 -4.28
CA THR A 72 2.52 2.47 -3.78
C THR A 72 2.56 1.67 -2.48
N LYS A 73 3.57 0.82 -2.36
CA LYS A 73 3.84 0.09 -1.10
C LYS A 73 4.70 0.95 -0.20
N GLU A 74 4.18 1.28 0.96
CA GLU A 74 4.90 2.02 1.98
C GLU A 74 5.12 1.17 3.22
N GLU A 75 6.28 1.35 3.86
CA GLU A 75 6.58 0.72 5.15
C GLU A 75 6.03 1.60 6.27
N LYS A 76 5.17 1.02 7.09
CA LYS A 76 4.64 1.66 8.29
C LYS A 76 5.22 0.98 9.53
N ILE A 77 5.92 1.73 10.36
CA ILE A 77 6.44 1.24 11.63
C ILE A 77 5.24 0.90 12.54
N ALA A 78 5.20 -0.32 13.02
CA ALA A 78 4.14 -0.85 13.89
C ALA A 78 4.55 -0.86 15.36
N ALA A 79 5.82 -1.15 15.66
CA ALA A 79 6.33 -1.17 17.03
C ALA A 79 7.85 -0.99 17.07
N GLN A 80 8.34 -0.49 18.23
CA GLN A 80 9.73 -0.54 18.63
C GLN A 80 9.86 -1.40 19.88
N VAL A 81 10.78 -2.36 19.83
CA VAL A 81 10.95 -3.40 20.83
C VAL A 81 12.40 -3.48 21.24
N GLU A 82 12.68 -3.21 22.52
CA GLU A 82 14.04 -3.26 23.10
C GLU A 82 14.38 -4.68 23.53
N VAL A 83 15.56 -5.15 23.18
CA VAL A 83 16.10 -6.42 23.65
C VAL A 83 16.77 -6.22 25.00
N ARG A 84 16.18 -6.79 26.07
CA ARG A 84 16.69 -6.71 27.45
C ARG A 84 17.52 -7.90 27.85
N GLU A 85 17.16 -9.08 27.36
CA GLU A 85 17.81 -10.34 27.66
C GLU A 85 17.95 -11.21 26.42
N VAL A 86 18.93 -12.11 26.42
CA VAL A 86 19.18 -13.03 25.30
C VAL A 86 19.40 -14.43 25.82
N TYR A 87 18.60 -15.38 25.34
CA TYR A 87 18.67 -16.79 25.69
C TYR A 87 19.05 -17.62 24.48
N LYS A 88 20.14 -18.38 24.59
CA LYS A 88 20.57 -19.33 23.55
C LYS A 88 20.09 -20.72 23.91
N ILE A 89 19.18 -21.28 23.10
CA ILE A 89 18.58 -22.60 23.33
C ILE A 89 19.05 -23.53 22.20
N SER A 90 19.76 -24.60 22.56
CA SER A 90 20.46 -25.50 21.62
C SER A 90 19.59 -26.10 20.49
N LYS A 91 18.26 -26.18 20.66
CA LYS A 91 17.34 -26.75 19.66
C LYS A 91 16.44 -25.72 18.96
N VAL A 92 16.40 -24.51 19.45
CA VAL A 92 15.45 -23.48 19.02
C VAL A 92 16.16 -22.27 18.41
N GLY A 93 17.41 -22.03 18.78
CA GLY A 93 18.18 -20.86 18.40
C GLY A 93 18.19 -19.79 19.48
N THR A 94 18.32 -18.54 19.08
CA THR A 94 18.37 -17.39 19.99
C THR A 94 16.96 -16.85 20.21
N ILE A 95 16.57 -16.73 21.49
CA ILE A 95 15.33 -16.05 21.90
C ILE A 95 15.72 -14.76 22.61
N ALA A 96 15.18 -13.65 22.17
CA ALA A 96 15.32 -12.35 22.80
C ALA A 96 14.18 -12.11 23.79
N GLY A 97 14.53 -11.85 25.05
CA GLY A 97 13.61 -11.28 26.05
C GLY A 97 13.49 -9.79 25.79
N CYS A 98 12.33 -9.37 25.37
CA CYS A 98 12.10 -8.03 24.83
C CYS A 98 11.04 -7.27 25.63
N PHE A 99 11.12 -5.95 25.56
CA PHE A 99 10.13 -5.03 26.07
C PHE A 99 9.60 -4.15 24.94
N VAL A 100 8.29 -4.10 24.72
CA VAL A 100 7.67 -3.26 23.69
C VAL A 100 7.62 -1.83 24.20
N GLN A 101 8.47 -0.96 23.64
CA GLN A 101 8.57 0.44 24.04
C GLN A 101 7.45 1.29 23.44
N GLU A 102 7.11 1.00 22.18
CA GLU A 102 6.12 1.76 21.43
C GLU A 102 5.33 0.85 20.48
N GLY A 103 4.07 1.17 20.26
CA GLY A 103 3.21 0.51 19.30
C GLY A 103 2.74 -0.87 19.71
N LYS A 104 2.60 -1.75 18.74
CA LYS A 104 2.12 -3.12 18.90
C LYS A 104 2.87 -4.04 17.92
N VAL A 105 3.54 -5.07 18.45
CA VAL A 105 4.19 -6.08 17.61
C VAL A 105 3.21 -7.21 17.32
N LEU A 106 3.09 -7.57 16.04
CA LEU A 106 2.32 -8.71 15.56
C LEU A 106 3.27 -9.81 15.08
N ARG A 107 2.88 -11.07 15.24
CA ARG A 107 3.70 -12.21 14.80
C ARG A 107 4.02 -12.19 13.30
N ASN A 108 3.17 -11.60 12.48
CA ASN A 108 3.32 -11.48 11.04
C ASN A 108 3.95 -10.17 10.57
N ASN A 109 4.37 -9.29 11.49
CA ASN A 109 5.14 -8.12 11.10
C ASN A 109 6.48 -8.52 10.50
N TYR A 110 6.93 -7.73 9.55
CA TYR A 110 8.34 -7.72 9.16
C TYR A 110 9.14 -6.99 10.23
N ILE A 111 10.40 -7.34 10.36
CA ILE A 111 11.28 -6.72 11.37
C ILE A 111 12.63 -6.34 10.78
N ARG A 112 13.24 -5.35 11.39
CA ARG A 112 14.67 -5.05 11.27
C ARG A 112 15.28 -4.94 12.65
N LEU A 113 16.51 -5.40 12.78
CA LEU A 113 17.29 -5.28 14.02
C LEU A 113 18.24 -4.12 13.88
N ILE A 114 18.19 -3.21 14.83
CA ILE A 114 18.98 -1.99 14.89
C ILE A 114 19.93 -2.09 16.09
N ARG A 115 21.21 -1.91 15.84
CA ARG A 115 22.26 -1.88 16.85
C ARG A 115 23.01 -0.57 16.74
N GLU A 116 23.08 0.20 17.83
CA GLU A 116 23.74 1.51 17.86
C GLU A 116 23.27 2.46 16.72
N GLY A 117 21.99 2.42 16.40
CA GLY A 117 21.38 3.23 15.33
C GLY A 117 21.60 2.69 13.92
N ILE A 118 22.25 1.55 13.75
CA ILE A 118 22.54 0.94 12.44
C ILE A 118 21.70 -0.34 12.27
N VAL A 119 21.06 -0.50 11.10
CA VAL A 119 20.34 -1.73 10.76
C VAL A 119 21.36 -2.85 10.49
N VAL A 120 21.40 -3.85 11.36
CA VAL A 120 22.30 -5.01 11.25
C VAL A 120 21.60 -6.25 10.65
N TYR A 121 20.29 -6.28 10.63
CA TYR A 121 19.49 -7.32 9.98
C TYR A 121 18.17 -6.73 9.50
N PRO A 122 17.69 -7.10 8.29
CA PRO A 122 18.33 -7.95 7.28
C PRO A 122 19.55 -7.29 6.63
N ILE A 123 20.50 -8.12 6.18
CA ILE A 123 21.78 -7.65 5.63
C ILE A 123 21.66 -7.27 4.15
N LYS A 124 20.79 -7.99 3.41
CA LYS A 124 20.63 -7.78 1.97
C LYS A 124 19.51 -6.79 1.70
N GLU A 125 19.76 -5.84 0.81
CA GLU A 125 18.74 -4.94 0.29
C GLU A 125 17.57 -5.73 -0.32
N GLY A 126 16.33 -5.32 -0.01
CA GLY A 126 15.11 -6.03 -0.44
C GLY A 126 14.74 -7.28 0.37
N GLN A 127 15.62 -7.76 1.25
CA GLN A 127 15.31 -8.85 2.17
C GLN A 127 14.48 -8.31 3.35
N LYS A 128 13.49 -9.09 3.77
CA LYS A 128 12.65 -8.80 4.94
C LYS A 128 13.00 -9.73 6.08
N GLY A 129 13.19 -9.18 7.26
CA GLY A 129 13.29 -9.97 8.48
C GLY A 129 11.90 -10.45 8.90
N GLU A 130 11.81 -11.68 9.39
CA GLU A 130 10.56 -12.28 9.86
C GLU A 130 10.68 -12.75 11.30
N ILE A 131 9.59 -12.66 12.03
CA ILE A 131 9.48 -13.21 13.38
C ILE A 131 9.25 -14.73 13.27
N ALA A 132 10.12 -15.52 13.85
CA ALA A 132 9.96 -16.97 13.90
C ALA A 132 8.99 -17.38 15.03
N SER A 133 9.10 -16.76 16.22
CA SER A 133 8.19 -16.98 17.33
C SER A 133 7.98 -15.69 18.12
N LEU A 134 6.75 -15.51 18.60
CA LEU A 134 6.37 -14.44 19.53
C LEU A 134 5.64 -15.07 20.70
N LYS A 135 6.22 -14.94 21.89
CA LYS A 135 5.71 -15.60 23.12
C LYS A 135 5.57 -14.61 24.25
N ARG A 136 4.62 -14.88 25.14
CA ARG A 136 4.46 -14.22 26.42
C ARG A 136 4.20 -15.25 27.51
N HIS A 137 4.98 -15.22 28.59
CA HIS A 137 4.89 -16.22 29.69
C HIS A 137 4.91 -17.68 29.22
N LYS A 138 5.72 -18.01 28.19
CA LYS A 138 5.85 -19.32 27.50
C LYS A 138 4.75 -19.67 26.51
N ASP A 139 3.65 -18.91 26.45
CA ASP A 139 2.56 -19.14 25.51
C ASP A 139 2.80 -18.38 24.20
N ASP A 140 2.49 -19.02 23.06
CA ASP A 140 2.52 -18.38 21.76
C ASP A 140 1.38 -17.36 21.66
N VAL A 141 1.72 -16.14 21.28
CA VAL A 141 0.75 -15.04 21.13
C VAL A 141 0.78 -14.47 19.73
N LYS A 142 -0.34 -13.90 19.29
CA LYS A 142 -0.46 -13.25 17.98
C LYS A 142 0.02 -11.81 18.01
N GLU A 143 -0.12 -11.15 19.15
CA GLU A 143 0.25 -9.74 19.33
C GLU A 143 0.76 -9.45 20.74
N VAL A 144 1.62 -8.43 20.86
CA VAL A 144 2.04 -7.86 22.15
C VAL A 144 2.00 -6.34 22.03
N LYS A 145 1.33 -5.69 22.99
CA LYS A 145 1.17 -4.23 23.04
C LYS A 145 2.32 -3.57 23.79
N ASN A 146 2.44 -2.24 23.60
CA ASN A 146 3.40 -1.42 24.34
C ASN A 146 3.28 -1.60 25.87
N GLY A 147 4.41 -1.45 26.56
CA GLY A 147 4.51 -1.63 28.02
C GLY A 147 4.54 -3.09 28.48
N LEU A 148 4.56 -4.06 27.56
CA LEU A 148 4.57 -5.48 27.89
C LEU A 148 5.88 -6.15 27.47
N GLU A 149 6.26 -7.18 28.22
CA GLU A 149 7.40 -8.03 27.89
C GLU A 149 6.98 -9.19 27.01
N CYS A 150 7.90 -9.64 26.16
CA CYS A 150 7.70 -10.80 25.29
C CYS A 150 9.02 -11.50 24.99
N GLY A 151 8.93 -12.77 24.61
CA GLY A 151 10.01 -13.54 24.01
C GLY A 151 9.86 -13.54 22.50
N LEU A 152 10.89 -13.12 21.78
CA LEU A 152 10.89 -13.04 20.32
C LEU A 152 12.09 -13.78 19.76
N SER A 153 11.90 -14.56 18.69
CA SER A 153 12.97 -15.11 17.89
C SER A 153 12.85 -14.64 16.45
N ILE A 154 13.99 -14.42 15.82
CA ILE A 154 14.08 -13.96 14.43
C ILE A 154 14.39 -15.17 13.54
N LYS A 155 13.69 -15.26 12.42
CA LYS A 155 13.88 -16.35 11.46
C LYS A 155 15.25 -16.23 10.79
N ASN A 156 16.01 -17.32 10.81
CA ASN A 156 17.33 -17.41 10.20
C ASN A 156 18.38 -16.37 10.71
N PHE A 157 18.18 -15.85 11.92
CA PHE A 157 19.13 -14.92 12.53
C PHE A 157 19.27 -15.15 14.03
N ASN A 158 20.53 -15.30 14.49
CA ASN A 158 20.84 -15.65 15.88
C ASN A 158 21.76 -14.65 16.59
N ASP A 159 22.34 -13.67 15.88
CA ASP A 159 23.24 -12.67 16.47
C ASP A 159 22.47 -11.48 17.08
N ILE A 160 21.58 -11.79 18.01
CA ILE A 160 20.85 -10.80 18.79
C ILE A 160 21.65 -10.50 20.05
N LYS A 161 21.74 -9.22 20.42
CA LYS A 161 22.44 -8.76 21.64
C LYS A 161 21.53 -7.91 22.51
N VAL A 162 21.85 -7.87 23.79
CA VAL A 162 21.21 -6.94 24.73
C VAL A 162 21.47 -5.51 24.31
N GLY A 163 20.44 -4.67 24.32
CA GLY A 163 20.50 -3.29 23.85
C GLY A 163 20.15 -3.11 22.37
N ASP A 164 20.00 -4.19 21.60
CA ASP A 164 19.46 -4.08 20.24
C ASP A 164 18.00 -3.61 20.27
N VAL A 165 17.60 -2.89 19.24
CA VAL A 165 16.21 -2.49 19.02
C VAL A 165 15.64 -3.25 17.83
N ILE A 166 14.53 -3.94 18.03
CA ILE A 166 13.79 -4.59 16.96
C ILE A 166 12.66 -3.65 16.55
N GLU A 167 12.74 -3.13 15.33
CA GLU A 167 11.70 -2.33 14.72
C GLU A 167 10.77 -3.25 13.92
N ALA A 168 9.54 -3.36 14.35
CA ALA A 168 8.51 -4.10 13.63
C ALA A 168 7.77 -3.16 12.68
N TYR A 169 7.55 -3.59 11.43
CA TYR A 169 6.86 -2.81 10.42
C TYR A 169 5.93 -3.68 9.57
N GLU A 170 4.98 -3.04 8.94
CA GLU A 170 4.07 -3.64 7.97
C GLU A 170 4.16 -2.89 6.64
N ILE A 171 3.86 -3.59 5.56
CA ILE A 171 3.78 -2.98 4.24
C ILE A 171 2.32 -2.69 3.97
N ILE A 172 2.00 -1.42 3.82
CA ILE A 172 0.66 -0.95 3.49
C ILE A 172 0.62 -0.47 2.03
N GLU A 173 -0.49 -0.72 1.37
CA GLU A 173 -0.75 -0.16 0.05
C GLU A 173 -1.41 1.21 0.22
N VAL A 174 -0.71 2.24 -0.25
CA VAL A 174 -1.20 3.61 -0.23
C VAL A 174 -1.65 3.99 -1.64
N LYS A 175 -2.90 4.42 -1.77
CA LYS A 175 -3.42 4.95 -3.03
C LYS A 175 -2.67 6.24 -3.39
N GLN A 176 -2.16 6.30 -4.60
CA GLN A 176 -1.55 7.53 -5.09
C GLN A 176 -2.64 8.55 -5.39
N THR A 177 -2.40 9.80 -4.99
CA THR A 177 -3.22 10.95 -5.32
C THR A 177 -2.46 11.87 -6.27
N LEU A 178 -3.16 12.41 -7.27
CA LEU A 178 -2.61 13.43 -8.16
C LEU A 178 -2.69 14.79 -7.47
N THR A 179 -1.56 15.40 -7.26
CA THR A 179 -1.43 16.78 -6.73
C THR A 179 -1.75 17.80 -7.82
#